data_aed7a6382eb9a9daf72f39f46d44d472
#
_entry.id   aed7a6382eb9a9daf72f39f46d44d472
#
_cell.length_a   1.000
_cell.length_b   1.000
_cell.length_c   1.000
_cell.angle_alpha   90.00
_cell.angle_beta   90.00
_cell.angle_gamma   90.00
#
_symmetry.space_group_name_H-M   'P 1'
#
loop_
_entity.id
_entity.type
_entity.pdbx_description
1 polymer ?
#
loop_
_entity_poly.entity_id
_entity_poly.type
_entity_poly.pdbx_seq_one_letter_code
_entity_poly.pdbx_strand_id
1 'polypeptide(L)'
;MVEEVDEGDLIAEALGDKKVIILQNHGILTTGPSVDIALWFYTSMERCCQAQLMADAAGETQLIPHDTAVKTRSFIANDVAAWASFQPAFDMICKKEPDLFD
;
A
#
# COMPACT_ATOMS: atom_id res chain seq x y z
N MET A 1 -10.49 14.73 5.65
CA MET A 1 -10.47 14.03 6.96
C MET A 1 -11.83 13.39 7.21
N VAL A 2 -11.84 12.24 7.80
CA VAL A 2 -13.09 11.56 8.19
C VAL A 2 -13.59 12.20 9.49
N GLU A 3 -14.70 12.90 9.44
CA GLU A 3 -15.24 13.64 10.59
C GLU A 3 -16.49 12.99 11.19
N GLU A 4 -17.14 12.11 10.43
CA GLU A 4 -18.36 11.45 10.84
C GLU A 4 -18.21 9.94 10.83
N VAL A 5 -18.91 9.28 11.75
CA VAL A 5 -18.90 7.81 11.84
C VAL A 5 -19.40 7.18 10.55
N ASP A 6 -20.40 7.79 9.91
CA ASP A 6 -20.97 7.29 8.64
C ASP A 6 -19.92 7.26 7.52
N GLU A 7 -19.05 8.26 7.45
CA GLU A 7 -17.98 8.30 6.46
C GLU A 7 -16.95 7.21 6.73
N GLY A 8 -16.60 6.99 7.99
CA GLY A 8 -15.71 5.91 8.38
C GLY A 8 -16.29 4.54 8.04
N ASP A 9 -17.59 4.35 8.27
CA ASP A 9 -18.27 3.10 7.92
C ASP A 9 -18.29 2.86 6.41
N LEU A 10 -18.50 3.89 5.61
CA LEU A 10 -18.44 3.79 4.15
C LEU A 10 -17.04 3.38 3.66
N ILE A 11 -16.01 3.96 4.24
CA ILE A 11 -14.63 3.60 3.90
C ILE A 11 -14.34 2.15 4.29
N ALA A 12 -14.75 1.73 5.48
CA ALA A 12 -14.55 0.38 5.95
C ALA A 12 -15.28 -0.64 5.07
N GLU A 13 -16.51 -0.33 4.66
CA GLU A 13 -17.29 -1.19 3.76
C GLU A 13 -16.64 -1.29 2.39
N ALA A 14 -16.16 -0.18 1.82
CA ALA A 14 -15.49 -0.15 0.53
C ALA A 14 -14.17 -0.92 0.56
N LEU A 15 -13.41 -0.82 1.65
CA LEU A 15 -12.16 -1.55 1.83
C LEU A 15 -12.41 -3.06 1.92
N GLY A 16 -13.43 -3.48 2.69
CA GLY A 16 -13.75 -4.89 2.90
C GLY A 16 -12.54 -5.67 3.41
N ASP A 17 -12.19 -6.74 2.72
CA ASP A 17 -11.02 -7.59 3.03
C ASP A 17 -9.75 -7.18 2.27
N LYS A 18 -9.79 -6.08 1.55
CA LYS A 18 -8.66 -5.55 0.79
C LYS A 18 -7.66 -4.86 1.71
N LYS A 19 -6.44 -4.68 1.22
CA LYS A 19 -5.35 -4.08 1.99
C LYS A 19 -5.19 -2.58 1.72
N VAL A 20 -5.71 -2.10 0.60
CA VAL A 20 -5.51 -0.74 0.11
C VAL A 20 -6.81 -0.19 -0.46
N ILE A 21 -7.09 1.07 -0.19
CA ILE A 21 -8.16 1.82 -0.83
C ILE A 21 -7.65 3.19 -1.25
N ILE A 22 -8.08 3.66 -2.42
CA ILE A 22 -7.82 5.02 -2.87
C ILE A 22 -9.04 5.86 -2.54
N LEU A 23 -8.83 6.90 -1.71
CA LEU A 23 -9.89 7.81 -1.32
C LEU A 23 -9.91 8.98 -2.29
N GLN A 24 -11.05 9.22 -2.91
CA GLN A 24 -11.22 10.30 -3.88
C GLN A 24 -10.87 11.65 -3.24
N ASN A 25 -9.96 12.38 -3.88
CA ASN A 25 -9.48 13.70 -3.45
C ASN A 25 -8.72 13.73 -2.12
N HIS A 26 -8.43 12.57 -1.52
CA HIS A 26 -7.72 12.50 -0.24
C HIS A 26 -6.37 11.79 -0.35
N GLY A 27 -6.34 10.61 -0.96
CA GLY A 27 -5.11 9.84 -1.09
C GLY A 27 -5.32 8.35 -0.89
N ILE A 28 -4.30 7.70 -0.38
CA ILE A 28 -4.26 6.25 -0.21
C ILE A 28 -4.41 5.92 1.28
N LEU A 29 -5.19 4.88 1.57
CA LEU A 29 -5.28 4.31 2.91
C LEU A 29 -4.90 2.83 2.82
N THR A 30 -4.02 2.39 3.69
CA THR A 30 -3.60 0.99 3.77
C THR A 30 -3.78 0.45 5.16
N THR A 31 -3.97 -0.85 5.25
CA THR A 31 -4.18 -1.57 6.51
C THR A 31 -3.26 -2.78 6.59
N GLY A 32 -3.05 -3.25 7.78
CA GLY A 32 -2.28 -4.46 8.05
C GLY A 32 -2.29 -4.81 9.52
N PRO A 33 -1.85 -6.02 9.90
CA PRO A 33 -1.80 -6.43 11.30
C PRO A 33 -0.71 -5.73 12.11
N SER A 34 0.17 -4.98 11.46
CA SER A 34 1.18 -4.14 12.11
C SER A 34 1.42 -2.88 11.30
N VAL A 35 2.05 -1.89 11.93
CA VAL A 35 2.44 -0.64 11.25
C VAL A 35 3.42 -0.93 10.13
N ASP A 36 4.38 -1.81 10.33
CA ASP A 36 5.38 -2.23 9.35
C ASP A 36 4.70 -2.71 8.06
N ILE A 37 3.72 -3.58 8.19
CA ILE A 37 3.02 -4.19 7.07
C ILE A 37 2.15 -3.16 6.35
N ALA A 38 1.38 -2.37 7.11
CA ALA A 38 0.55 -1.32 6.53
C ALA A 38 1.40 -0.29 5.77
N LEU A 39 2.55 0.08 6.31
CA LEU A 39 3.45 1.05 5.68
C LEU A 39 4.10 0.49 4.42
N TRP A 40 4.46 -0.79 4.41
CA TRP A 40 4.98 -1.42 3.19
C TRP A 40 3.93 -1.42 2.06
N PHE A 41 2.69 -1.74 2.37
CA PHE A 41 1.61 -1.67 1.36
C PHE A 41 1.38 -0.24 0.87
N TYR A 42 1.52 0.75 1.75
CA TYR A 42 1.40 2.15 1.38
C TYR A 42 2.48 2.56 0.37
N THR A 43 3.74 2.30 0.69
CA THR A 43 4.86 2.65 -0.19
C THR A 43 4.80 1.88 -1.51
N SER A 44 4.40 0.62 -1.48
CA SER A 44 4.24 -0.21 -2.68
C SER A 44 3.14 0.34 -3.58
N MET A 45 1.99 0.70 -3.01
CA MET A 45 0.88 1.27 -3.78
C MET A 45 1.26 2.63 -4.38
N GLU A 46 1.95 3.47 -3.64
CA GLU A 46 2.44 4.76 -4.13
C GLU A 46 3.35 4.57 -5.36
N ARG A 47 4.28 3.63 -5.29
CA ARG A 47 5.18 3.33 -6.40
C ARG A 47 4.45 2.73 -7.61
N CYS A 48 3.50 1.86 -7.37
CA CYS A 48 2.67 1.29 -8.44
C CYS A 48 1.84 2.36 -9.14
N CYS A 49 1.24 3.27 -8.38
CA CYS A 49 0.49 4.39 -8.95
C CYS A 49 1.38 5.28 -9.81
N GLN A 50 2.57 5.61 -9.35
CA GLN A 50 3.53 6.41 -10.09
C GLN A 50 3.93 5.72 -11.40
N ALA A 51 4.26 4.44 -11.34
CA ALA A 51 4.63 3.66 -12.52
C ALA A 51 3.47 3.57 -13.53
N GLN A 52 2.25 3.37 -13.03
CA GLN A 52 1.07 3.29 -13.88
C GLN A 52 0.81 4.61 -14.62
N LEU A 53 0.87 5.73 -13.90
CA LEU A 53 0.67 7.04 -14.51
C LEU A 53 1.74 7.36 -15.57
N MET A 54 2.98 7.00 -15.30
CA MET A 54 4.07 7.17 -16.27
C MET A 54 3.87 6.29 -17.50
N ALA A 55 3.46 5.06 -17.32
CA ALA A 55 3.19 4.14 -18.42
C ALA A 55 2.02 4.63 -19.29
N ASP A 56 0.93 5.07 -18.66
CA ASP A 56 -0.25 5.58 -19.37
C ASP A 56 0.08 6.84 -20.17
N ALA A 57 0.96 7.69 -19.64
CA ALA A 57 1.41 8.90 -20.36
C ALA A 57 2.31 8.57 -21.55
N ALA A 58 3.02 7.45 -21.52
CA ALA A 58 3.93 7.03 -22.58
C ALA A 58 3.23 6.35 -23.76
N GLY A 59 2.04 5.79 -23.57
CA GLY A 59 1.31 5.09 -24.63
C GLY A 59 0.27 4.11 -24.08
N GLU A 60 -0.17 3.19 -24.93
CA GLU A 60 -1.09 2.14 -24.49
C GLU A 60 -0.39 1.16 -23.58
N THR A 61 -1.06 0.79 -22.49
CA THR A 61 -0.57 -0.22 -21.56
C THR A 61 -1.26 -1.56 -21.82
N GLN A 62 -0.58 -2.65 -21.49
CA GLN A 62 -1.14 -3.98 -21.57
C GLN A 62 -1.39 -4.50 -20.15
N LEU A 63 -2.59 -5.02 -19.94
CA LEU A 63 -2.90 -5.68 -18.67
C LEU A 63 -2.16 -7.03 -18.60
N ILE A 64 -1.57 -7.31 -17.45
CA ILE A 64 -1.02 -8.63 -17.22
C ILE A 64 -2.17 -9.66 -17.15
N PRO A 65 -1.93 -10.90 -17.60
CA PRO A 65 -2.96 -11.95 -17.52
C PRO A 65 -3.44 -12.12 -16.06
N HIS A 66 -4.74 -12.35 -15.91
CA HIS A 66 -5.35 -12.49 -14.58
C HIS A 66 -4.66 -13.55 -13.72
N ASP A 67 -4.36 -14.71 -14.32
CA ASP A 67 -3.70 -15.83 -13.62
C ASP A 67 -2.33 -15.42 -13.09
N THR A 68 -1.56 -14.67 -13.89
CA THR A 68 -0.26 -14.15 -13.48
C THR A 68 -0.41 -13.15 -12.34
N ALA A 69 -1.39 -12.27 -12.41
CA ALA A 69 -1.65 -11.29 -11.35
C ALA A 69 -2.00 -11.98 -10.04
N VAL A 70 -2.87 -12.98 -10.06
CA VAL A 70 -3.26 -13.74 -8.86
C VAL A 70 -2.06 -14.46 -8.26
N LYS A 71 -1.26 -15.09 -9.09
CA LYS A 71 -0.04 -15.80 -8.65
C LYS A 71 0.97 -14.85 -8.02
N THR A 72 1.21 -13.71 -8.65
CA THR A 72 2.11 -12.69 -8.13
C THR A 72 1.62 -12.16 -6.79
N ARG A 73 0.32 -11.91 -6.66
CA ARG A 73 -0.27 -11.46 -5.39
C ARG A 73 0.04 -12.42 -4.24
N SER A 74 0.00 -13.72 -4.48
CA SER A 74 0.27 -14.71 -3.42
C SER A 74 1.71 -14.64 -2.91
N PHE A 75 2.65 -14.19 -3.74
CA PHE A 75 4.06 -14.05 -3.35
C PHE A 75 4.38 -12.72 -2.68
N ILE A 76 3.81 -11.62 -3.16
CA ILE A 76 4.21 -10.28 -2.72
C ILE A 76 3.22 -9.62 -1.78
N ALA A 77 1.96 -10.00 -1.80
CA ALA A 77 0.90 -9.37 -1.00
C ALA A 77 0.52 -10.17 0.23
N ASN A 78 1.47 -10.91 0.80
CA ASN A 78 1.28 -11.59 2.07
C ASN A 78 2.00 -10.84 3.20
N ASP A 79 1.56 -11.05 4.43
CA ASP A 79 2.02 -10.29 5.58
C ASP A 79 3.51 -10.53 5.88
N VAL A 80 3.99 -11.75 5.72
CA VAL A 80 5.41 -12.07 5.98
C VAL A 80 6.31 -11.36 4.98
N ALA A 81 5.96 -11.40 3.69
CA ALA A 81 6.73 -10.73 2.65
C ALA A 81 6.72 -9.21 2.86
N ALA A 82 5.59 -8.63 3.24
CA ALA A 82 5.46 -7.21 3.52
C ALA A 82 6.33 -6.80 4.70
N TRP A 83 6.28 -7.55 5.78
CA TRP A 83 7.09 -7.29 6.97
C TRP A 83 8.59 -7.34 6.63
N ALA A 84 9.03 -8.42 5.98
CA ALA A 84 10.43 -8.60 5.64
C ALA A 84 10.93 -7.52 4.67
N SER A 85 10.12 -7.13 3.71
CA SER A 85 10.48 -6.13 2.71
C SER A 85 10.63 -4.73 3.32
N PHE A 86 9.88 -4.44 4.39
CA PHE A 86 9.94 -3.14 5.07
C PHE A 86 11.16 -2.99 5.98
N GLN A 87 11.72 -4.07 6.51
CA GLN A 87 12.77 -3.99 7.55
C GLN A 87 13.99 -3.15 7.13
N PRO A 88 14.52 -3.22 5.89
CA PRO A 88 15.63 -2.35 5.51
C PRO A 88 15.32 -0.86 5.62
N ALA A 89 14.09 -0.44 5.31
CA ALA A 89 13.68 0.95 5.45
C ALA A 89 13.60 1.37 6.92
N PHE A 90 13.08 0.49 7.77
CA PHE A 90 13.04 0.73 9.22
C PHE A 90 14.45 0.87 9.79
N ASP A 91 15.35 -0.04 9.43
CA ASP A 91 16.75 0.00 9.87
C ASP A 91 17.45 1.29 9.42
N MET A 92 17.16 1.74 8.20
CA MET A 92 17.72 2.95 7.67
C MET A 92 17.27 4.19 8.46
N ILE A 93 15.98 4.29 8.76
CA ILE A 93 15.45 5.45 9.50
C ILE A 93 15.94 5.45 10.94
N CYS A 94 16.10 4.29 11.57
CA CYS A 94 16.66 4.19 12.91
C CYS A 94 18.10 4.70 12.99
N LYS A 95 18.88 4.47 11.94
CA LYS A 95 20.26 4.97 11.86
C LYS A 95 20.32 6.45 11.55
N LYS A 96 19.42 6.93 10.68
CA LYS A 96 19.38 8.33 10.25
C LYS A 96 18.81 9.26 11.31
N GLU A 97 17.82 8.78 12.05
CA GLU A 97 17.12 9.54 13.10
C GLU A 97 17.22 8.78 14.42
N PRO A 98 18.39 8.81 15.09
CA PRO A 98 18.56 8.02 16.33
C PRO A 98 17.67 8.44 17.49
N ASP A 99 17.06 9.62 17.41
CA ASP A 99 16.09 10.13 18.40
C ASP A 99 14.68 9.62 18.19
N LEU A 100 14.46 8.75 17.22
CA LEU A 100 13.14 8.22 16.88
C LEU A 100 12.44 7.56 18.08
N PHE A 101 13.19 6.99 19.00
CA PHE A 101 12.67 6.28 20.17
C PHE A 101 12.71 7.10 21.46
N ASP A 102 13.10 8.36 21.40
CA ASP A 102 13.20 9.24 22.59
C ASP A 102 11.84 9.78 23.04
#